data_1f48d6a562490bff3d305873ae014168
#
_entry.id   1f48d6a562490bff3d305873ae014168
#
_cell.length_a   1.000
_cell.length_b   1.000
_cell.length_c   1.000
_cell.angle_alpha   90.00
_cell.angle_beta   90.00
_cell.angle_gamma   90.00
#
_symmetry.space_group_name_H-M   'P 1'
#
loop_
_entity.id
_entity.type
_entity.pdbx_description
1 polymer ?
#
loop_
_entity_poly.entity_id
_entity_poly.type
_entity_poly.pdbx_seq_one_letter_code
_entity_poly.pdbx_strand_id
1 'polypeptide(L)'
;MNRNEYTPDNFPERFEADGITVEYADLKEIQMGSPLIGRLSVNGVPLSGNFGGPPLLSRSEVYAPRFLARERKFELCRISPATRKITPLLSPQHVIGLVKIEDDTLYFYRDIYRESFSELNLITGGKLSLGSEEKILRNP
;
A
#
# COMPACT_ATOMS: atom_id res chain seq x y z
N MET A 1 -7.01 -10.70 -10.92
CA MET A 1 -6.48 -9.79 -9.88
C MET A 1 -7.36 -8.57 -9.75
N ASN A 2 -7.80 -8.30 -8.56
CA ASN A 2 -8.62 -7.14 -8.29
C ASN A 2 -7.73 -5.92 -8.04
N ARG A 3 -8.19 -4.78 -8.53
CA ARG A 3 -7.52 -3.53 -8.23
C ARG A 3 -8.21 -2.87 -7.04
N ASN A 4 -7.48 -2.04 -6.31
CA ASN A 4 -8.06 -1.26 -5.24
C ASN A 4 -8.98 -0.17 -5.82
N GLU A 5 -10.16 -0.06 -5.24
CA GLU A 5 -11.10 1.01 -5.56
C GLU A 5 -11.01 2.15 -4.54
N TYR A 6 -10.28 1.93 -3.47
CA TYR A 6 -10.11 2.91 -2.40
C TYR A 6 -8.86 3.76 -2.64
N THR A 7 -8.80 4.87 -1.95
CA THR A 7 -7.69 5.83 -2.05
C THR A 7 -6.99 5.98 -0.69
N PRO A 8 -5.77 6.53 -0.66
CA PRO A 8 -5.08 6.73 0.62
C PRO A 8 -5.83 7.59 1.64
N ASP A 9 -6.77 8.43 1.19
CA ASP A 9 -7.55 9.27 2.08
C ASP A 9 -8.96 8.74 2.36
N ASN A 10 -9.32 7.58 1.77
CA ASN A 10 -10.66 7.02 1.96
C ASN A 10 -10.67 5.51 1.76
N PHE A 11 -10.52 4.77 2.85
CA PHE A 11 -10.59 3.32 2.80
C PHE A 11 -11.18 2.78 4.12
N PRO A 12 -11.78 1.58 4.08
CA PRO A 12 -12.38 1.00 5.29
C PRO A 12 -11.33 0.48 6.27
N GLU A 13 -11.76 0.20 7.49
CA GLU A 13 -10.88 -0.30 8.53
C GLU A 13 -10.51 -1.78 8.39
N ARG A 14 -11.23 -2.53 7.57
CA ARG A 14 -11.01 -3.98 7.48
C ARG A 14 -10.95 -4.45 6.04
N PHE A 15 -9.99 -5.33 5.78
CA PHE A 15 -9.81 -6.01 4.49
C PHE A 15 -9.61 -7.50 4.73
N GLU A 16 -10.14 -8.32 3.84
CA GLU A 16 -10.02 -9.76 3.97
C GLU A 16 -9.92 -10.41 2.60
N ALA A 17 -8.94 -11.28 2.42
CA ALA A 17 -8.77 -12.06 1.19
C ALA A 17 -7.84 -13.24 1.48
N ASP A 18 -8.14 -14.40 0.87
CA ASP A 18 -7.29 -15.58 0.92
C ASP A 18 -6.86 -15.99 2.33
N GLY A 19 -7.80 -15.89 3.28
CA GLY A 19 -7.53 -16.26 4.67
C GLY A 19 -6.71 -15.25 5.46
N ILE A 20 -6.45 -14.08 4.89
CA ILE A 20 -5.73 -13.01 5.56
C ILE A 20 -6.72 -11.91 5.93
N THR A 21 -6.70 -11.49 7.18
CA THR A 21 -7.49 -10.36 7.66
C THR A 21 -6.56 -9.23 8.07
N VAL A 22 -6.80 -8.05 7.51
CA VAL A 22 -6.06 -6.84 7.84
C VAL A 22 -7.02 -5.84 8.45
N GLU A 23 -6.68 -5.29 9.60
CA GLU A 23 -7.51 -4.31 10.28
C GLU A 23 -6.71 -3.10 10.70
N TYR A 24 -7.32 -1.93 10.55
CA TYR A 24 -6.74 -0.66 11.01
C TYR A 24 -7.49 -0.18 12.24
N ALA A 25 -6.75 0.28 13.24
CA ALA A 25 -7.33 0.90 14.43
C ALA A 25 -6.90 2.35 14.49
N ASP A 26 -7.79 3.19 15.00
CA ASP A 26 -7.50 4.62 15.19
C ASP A 26 -7.10 5.35 13.91
N LEU A 27 -7.80 5.07 12.82
CA LEU A 27 -7.57 5.76 11.55
C LEU A 27 -7.79 7.26 11.72
N LYS A 28 -6.84 8.03 11.22
CA LYS A 28 -6.88 9.49 11.32
C LYS A 28 -6.12 10.11 10.16
N GLU A 29 -6.47 11.35 9.80
CA GLU A 29 -5.70 12.12 8.83
C GLU A 29 -4.47 12.69 9.53
N ILE A 30 -3.33 12.70 8.85
CA ILE A 30 -2.11 13.32 9.36
C ILE A 30 -2.36 14.83 9.46
N GLN A 31 -3.05 15.37 8.47
CA GLN A 31 -3.53 16.74 8.43
C GLN A 31 -4.74 16.77 7.50
N MET A 32 -5.49 17.84 7.50
CA MET A 32 -6.72 17.95 6.73
C MET A 32 -6.46 17.62 5.25
N GLY A 33 -7.25 16.68 4.69
CA GLY A 33 -7.14 16.28 3.30
C GLY A 33 -5.97 15.36 2.98
N SER A 34 -5.25 14.88 3.99
CA SER A 34 -4.09 14.01 3.80
C SER A 34 -4.49 12.54 3.84
N PRO A 35 -3.55 11.64 3.49
CA PRO A 35 -3.78 10.22 3.67
C PRO A 35 -4.11 9.84 5.11
N LEU A 36 -4.91 8.79 5.26
CA LEU A 36 -5.23 8.22 6.57
C LEU A 36 -4.07 7.34 7.03
N ILE A 37 -3.81 7.33 8.32
CA ILE A 37 -2.90 6.39 8.95
C ILE A 37 -3.54 5.79 10.17
N GLY A 38 -3.15 4.57 10.51
CA GLY A 38 -3.66 3.89 11.68
C GLY A 38 -2.76 2.74 12.08
N ARG A 39 -3.09 2.11 13.20
CA ARG A 39 -2.36 0.94 13.66
C ARG A 39 -2.89 -0.27 12.90
N LEU A 40 -1.97 -1.06 12.36
CA LEU A 40 -2.31 -2.19 11.52
C LEU A 40 -2.17 -3.49 12.27
N SER A 41 -3.17 -4.37 12.13
CA SER A 41 -3.10 -5.74 12.63
C SER A 41 -3.27 -6.69 11.46
N VAL A 42 -2.49 -7.76 11.46
CA VAL A 42 -2.60 -8.83 10.47
C VAL A 42 -2.99 -10.11 11.20
N ASN A 43 -4.13 -10.66 10.82
CA ASN A 43 -4.71 -11.86 11.48
C ASN A 43 -4.76 -11.71 13.00
N GLY A 44 -5.18 -10.51 13.45
CA GLY A 44 -5.35 -10.22 14.87
C GLY A 44 -4.08 -9.84 15.62
N VAL A 45 -2.92 -9.82 14.95
CA VAL A 45 -1.66 -9.48 15.61
C VAL A 45 -1.24 -8.06 15.19
N PRO A 46 -1.13 -7.14 16.16
CA PRO A 46 -0.78 -5.76 15.83
C PRO A 46 0.70 -5.63 15.45
N LEU A 47 0.96 -4.72 14.52
CA LEU A 47 2.31 -4.36 14.09
C LEU A 47 2.69 -3.03 14.74
N SER A 48 3.98 -2.79 14.90
CA SER A 48 4.44 -1.51 15.45
C SER A 48 4.40 -0.42 14.39
N GLY A 49 4.12 0.81 14.84
CA GLY A 49 4.05 1.97 13.96
C GLY A 49 2.68 2.20 13.36
N ASN A 50 2.59 3.16 12.47
CA ASN A 50 1.37 3.50 11.77
C ASN A 50 1.51 3.19 10.29
N PHE A 51 0.41 2.78 9.67
CA PHE A 51 0.38 2.42 8.26
C PHE A 51 -0.73 3.18 7.55
N GLY A 52 -0.45 3.57 6.32
CA GLY A 52 -1.47 4.06 5.42
C GLY A 52 -2.14 2.90 4.69
N GLY A 53 -2.94 3.22 3.72
CA GLY A 53 -3.66 2.24 2.92
C GLY A 53 -4.12 2.84 1.61
N PRO A 54 -4.97 2.13 0.89
CA PRO A 54 -5.44 0.78 1.19
C PRO A 54 -4.33 -0.26 1.01
N PRO A 55 -4.41 -1.40 1.72
CA PRO A 55 -3.44 -2.48 1.53
C PRO A 55 -3.79 -3.30 0.29
N LEU A 56 -2.82 -4.09 -0.19
CA LEU A 56 -3.08 -5.14 -1.16
C LEU A 56 -2.80 -6.47 -0.49
N LEU A 57 -3.72 -7.41 -0.63
CA LEU A 57 -3.56 -8.77 -0.13
C LEU A 57 -3.40 -9.67 -1.35
N SER A 58 -2.22 -10.23 -1.53
CA SER A 58 -1.92 -11.02 -2.72
C SER A 58 -0.83 -12.04 -2.42
N ARG A 59 -1.01 -13.26 -2.93
CA ARG A 59 -0.01 -14.31 -2.82
C ARG A 59 0.41 -14.60 -1.38
N SER A 60 -0.56 -14.59 -0.47
CA SER A 60 -0.32 -14.83 0.96
C SER A 60 0.58 -13.79 1.61
N GLU A 61 0.65 -12.60 1.04
CA GLU A 61 1.41 -11.47 1.57
C GLU A 61 0.52 -10.25 1.67
N VAL A 62 0.90 -9.33 2.56
CA VAL A 62 0.23 -8.03 2.70
C VAL A 62 1.19 -6.94 2.24
N TYR A 63 0.70 -6.05 1.40
CA TYR A 63 1.47 -4.88 0.95
C TYR A 63 0.77 -3.65 1.48
N ALA A 64 1.51 -2.79 2.18
CA ALA A 64 0.94 -1.57 2.75
C ALA A 64 1.99 -0.50 2.90
N PRO A 65 1.61 0.79 2.79
CA PRO A 65 2.54 1.88 3.02
C PRO A 65 2.69 2.13 4.52
N ARG A 66 3.91 2.04 5.02
CA ARG A 66 4.23 2.33 6.42
C ARG A 66 4.55 3.82 6.55
N PHE A 67 3.93 4.49 7.52
CA PHE A 67 4.18 5.89 7.74
C PHE A 67 5.44 6.11 8.57
N LEU A 68 6.37 6.89 8.02
CA LEU A 68 7.61 7.26 8.69
C LEU A 68 7.42 8.66 9.26
N ALA A 69 7.09 8.75 10.55
CA ALA A 69 6.70 10.02 11.17
C ALA A 69 7.77 11.10 11.09
N ARG A 70 9.02 10.73 11.22
CA ARG A 70 10.13 11.69 11.18
C ARG A 70 10.27 12.34 9.80
N GLU A 71 10.23 11.54 8.75
CA GLU A 71 10.36 12.00 7.37
C GLU A 71 9.06 12.52 6.81
N ARG A 72 7.92 12.18 7.46
CA ARG A 72 6.57 12.48 6.98
C ARG A 72 6.33 11.93 5.58
N LYS A 73 6.79 10.71 5.37
CA LYS A 73 6.68 9.99 4.10
C LYS A 73 6.21 8.57 4.36
N PHE A 74 5.85 7.89 3.29
CA PHE A 74 5.42 6.50 3.33
C PHE A 74 6.46 5.59 2.71
N GLU A 75 6.65 4.44 3.30
CA GLU A 75 7.54 3.40 2.81
C GLU A 75 6.69 2.20 2.41
N LEU A 76 6.78 1.80 1.14
CA LEU A 76 6.05 0.60 0.69
C LEU A 76 6.68 -0.63 1.32
N CYS A 77 5.87 -1.41 2.02
CA CYS A 77 6.34 -2.59 2.74
C CYS A 77 5.57 -3.83 2.33
N ARG A 78 6.28 -4.96 2.36
CA ARG A 78 5.68 -6.28 2.28
C ARG A 78 5.68 -6.85 3.69
N ILE A 79 4.56 -7.41 4.12
CA ILE A 79 4.39 -7.95 5.45
C ILE A 79 4.01 -9.42 5.33
N SER A 80 4.78 -10.28 5.98
CA SER A 80 4.47 -11.71 6.04
C SER A 80 3.39 -11.96 7.10
N PRO A 81 2.23 -12.51 6.75
CA PRO A 81 1.21 -12.82 7.76
C PRO A 81 1.67 -13.89 8.75
N ALA A 82 2.55 -14.79 8.31
CA ALA A 82 3.03 -15.89 9.16
C ALA A 82 4.01 -15.41 10.24
N THR A 83 4.96 -14.56 9.86
CA THR A 83 6.04 -14.13 10.76
C THR A 83 5.91 -12.69 11.21
N ARG A 84 5.05 -11.88 10.57
CA ARG A 84 4.89 -10.44 10.75
C ARG A 84 6.15 -9.66 10.41
N LYS A 85 7.04 -10.26 9.64
CA LYS A 85 8.24 -9.57 9.18
C LYS A 85 7.83 -8.49 8.19
N ILE A 86 8.36 -7.28 8.40
CA ILE A 86 8.11 -6.12 7.54
C ILE A 86 9.34 -5.89 6.69
N THR A 87 9.17 -5.94 5.37
CA THR A 87 10.27 -5.74 4.42
C THR A 87 10.00 -4.51 3.56
N PRO A 88 10.82 -3.46 3.67
CA PRO A 88 10.65 -2.31 2.78
C PRO A 88 11.04 -2.67 1.36
N LEU A 89 10.29 -2.13 0.40
CA LEU A 89 10.47 -2.43 -1.02
C LEU A 89 10.97 -1.25 -1.84
N LEU A 90 10.78 -0.02 -1.37
CA LEU A 90 11.17 1.19 -2.07
C LEU A 90 11.70 2.22 -1.09
N SER A 91 12.42 3.23 -1.61
CA SER A 91 12.72 4.43 -0.84
C SER A 91 11.41 5.18 -0.53
N PRO A 92 11.37 5.94 0.57
CA PRO A 92 10.13 6.63 0.97
C PRO A 92 9.59 7.61 -0.06
N GLN A 93 8.26 7.69 -0.13
CA GLN A 93 7.51 8.57 -1.02
C GLN A 93 6.52 9.40 -0.21
N HIS A 94 6.13 10.57 -0.71
CA HIS A 94 5.15 11.41 -0.01
C HIS A 94 3.78 10.76 0.09
N VAL A 95 3.38 10.06 -0.96
CA VAL A 95 2.12 9.32 -1.03
C VAL A 95 2.38 8.00 -1.74
N ILE A 96 1.76 6.95 -1.27
CA ILE A 96 1.76 5.66 -1.97
C ILE A 96 0.32 5.16 -2.01
N GLY A 97 -0.23 5.09 -3.21
CA GLY A 97 -1.55 4.53 -3.43
C GLY A 97 -1.45 3.23 -4.20
N LEU A 98 -1.73 2.11 -3.53
CA LEU A 98 -1.60 0.80 -4.15
C LEU A 98 -2.77 0.52 -5.07
N VAL A 99 -2.49 0.08 -6.29
CA VAL A 99 -3.51 -0.17 -7.30
C VAL A 99 -3.80 -1.66 -7.46
N LYS A 100 -2.78 -2.43 -7.85
CA LYS A 100 -2.96 -3.86 -8.12
C LYS A 100 -1.60 -4.56 -8.20
N ILE A 101 -1.63 -5.88 -8.14
CA ILE A 101 -0.49 -6.72 -8.46
C ILE A 101 -0.93 -7.63 -9.61
N GLU A 102 -0.11 -7.69 -10.66
CA GLU A 102 -0.38 -8.50 -11.83
C GLU A 102 0.96 -8.98 -12.41
N ASP A 103 1.10 -10.28 -12.64
CA ASP A 103 2.32 -10.87 -13.21
C ASP A 103 3.60 -10.44 -12.50
N ASP A 104 3.62 -10.57 -11.17
CA ASP A 104 4.75 -10.21 -10.31
C ASP A 104 5.08 -8.71 -10.30
N THR A 105 4.19 -7.89 -10.82
CA THR A 105 4.37 -6.44 -10.85
C THR A 105 3.34 -5.76 -9.98
N LEU A 106 3.81 -4.89 -9.09
CA LEU A 106 2.96 -4.08 -8.24
C LEU A 106 2.84 -2.69 -8.86
N TYR A 107 1.61 -2.25 -9.08
CA TYR A 107 1.31 -0.94 -9.65
C TYR A 107 0.82 -0.01 -8.55
N PHE A 108 1.36 1.20 -8.50
CA PHE A 108 1.01 2.18 -7.48
C PHE A 108 1.16 3.60 -8.04
N TYR A 109 0.56 4.56 -7.36
CA TYR A 109 0.77 5.98 -7.68
C TYR A 109 1.38 6.68 -6.47
N ARG A 110 2.07 7.80 -6.75
CA ARG A 110 2.89 8.52 -5.76
C ARG A 110 2.37 9.90 -5.42
N ASP A 111 1.17 10.24 -5.88
CA ASP A 111 0.57 11.55 -5.61
C ASP A 111 -0.94 11.41 -5.40
N ILE A 112 -1.54 12.41 -4.76
CA ILE A 112 -2.96 12.37 -4.44
C ILE A 112 -3.86 12.57 -5.66
N TYR A 113 -3.31 13.09 -6.76
CA TYR A 113 -4.07 13.35 -7.99
C TYR A 113 -4.03 12.18 -8.96
N ARG A 114 -3.34 11.10 -8.60
CA ARG A 114 -3.22 9.89 -9.42
C ARG A 114 -2.61 10.16 -10.79
N GLU A 115 -1.62 11.01 -10.83
CA GLU A 115 -0.92 11.38 -12.06
C GLU A 115 0.45 10.73 -12.19
N SER A 116 1.06 10.35 -11.07
CA SER A 116 2.42 9.81 -11.04
C SER A 116 2.39 8.32 -10.73
N PHE A 117 2.16 7.50 -11.75
CA PHE A 117 2.11 6.04 -11.60
C PHE A 117 3.47 5.40 -11.81
N SER A 118 3.67 4.31 -11.09
CA SER A 118 4.91 3.54 -11.17
C SER A 118 4.59 2.04 -11.08
N GLU A 119 5.53 1.23 -11.54
CA GLU A 119 5.44 -0.21 -11.32
C GLU A 119 6.71 -0.69 -10.65
N LEU A 120 6.56 -1.71 -9.82
CA LEU A 120 7.66 -2.36 -9.12
C LEU A 120 7.61 -3.84 -9.42
N ASN A 121 8.70 -4.39 -9.93
CA ASN A 121 8.81 -5.83 -10.12
C ASN A 121 9.13 -6.47 -8.76
N LEU A 122 8.25 -7.33 -8.28
CA LEU A 122 8.37 -7.91 -6.94
C LEU A 122 9.49 -8.96 -6.84
N ILE A 123 9.98 -9.45 -7.96
CA ILE A 123 11.08 -10.43 -7.98
C ILE A 123 12.42 -9.74 -8.11
N THR A 124 12.58 -8.82 -9.05
CA THR A 124 13.86 -8.15 -9.32
C THR A 124 14.05 -6.84 -8.55
N GLY A 125 12.96 -6.24 -8.07
CA GLY A 125 13.02 -4.94 -7.41
C GLY A 125 13.14 -3.75 -8.34
N GLY A 126 13.06 -3.98 -9.66
CA GLY A 126 13.13 -2.87 -10.63
C GLY A 126 11.87 -2.03 -10.63
N LYS A 127 12.02 -0.71 -10.66
CA LYS A 127 10.90 0.24 -10.66
C LYS A 127 10.88 1.05 -11.97
N LEU A 128 9.69 1.27 -12.49
CA LEU A 128 9.48 2.05 -13.70
C LEU A 128 8.31 3.02 -13.52
N SER A 129 8.50 4.27 -13.88
CA SER A 129 7.44 5.28 -13.85
C SER A 129 6.59 5.17 -15.11
N LEU A 130 5.29 5.10 -14.95
CA LEU A 130 4.34 4.87 -16.04
C LEU A 130 3.51 6.09 -16.44
N GLY A 131 3.54 7.17 -15.66
CA GLY A 131 2.74 8.35 -15.94
C GLY A 131 1.36 8.27 -15.31
N SER A 132 0.31 8.47 -16.09
CA SER A 132 -1.05 8.56 -15.56
C SER A 132 -1.74 7.22 -15.39
N GLU A 133 -2.81 7.22 -14.59
CA GLU A 133 -3.65 6.04 -14.38
C GLU A 133 -4.19 5.48 -15.70
N GLU A 134 -4.55 6.35 -16.63
CA GLU A 134 -5.07 5.95 -17.91
C GLU A 134 -4.09 5.05 -18.66
N LYS A 135 -2.81 5.36 -18.59
CA LYS A 135 -1.77 4.56 -19.24
C LYS A 135 -1.68 3.17 -18.65
N ILE A 136 -1.80 3.05 -17.32
CA ILE A 136 -1.78 1.75 -16.65
C ILE A 136 -2.99 0.91 -17.04
N LEU A 137 -4.17 1.52 -17.06
CA LEU A 137 -5.42 0.82 -17.33
C LEU A 137 -5.55 0.34 -18.77
N ARG A 138 -4.87 1.00 -19.70
CA ARG A 138 -4.90 0.62 -21.11
C ARG A 138 -4.02 -0.56 -21.46
N ASN A 139 -3.05 -0.86 -20.66
CA ASN A 139 -2.13 -1.95 -20.92
C ASN A 139 -2.67 -3.24 -20.33
N PRO A 140 -3.11 -4.18 -21.18
CA PRO A 140 -3.61 -5.46 -20.70
C PRO A 140 -2.47 -6.32 -20.12
#